data_ca68626adeede62053c8de2121311220
#
_entry.id   ca68626adeede62053c8de2121311220
#
_cell.length_a   1.000
_cell.length_b   1.000
_cell.length_c   1.000
_cell.angle_alpha   90.00
_cell.angle_beta   90.00
_cell.angle_gamma   90.00
#
_symmetry.space_group_name_H-M   'P 1'
#
loop_
_entity.id
_entity.type
_entity.pdbx_description
1 polymer ?
#
loop_
_entity_poly.entity_id
_entity_poly.type
_entity_poly.pdbx_seq_one_letter_code
_entity_poly.pdbx_strand_id
1 'polypeptide(L)'
;MTVEYKKLGKVVYRLLKFERSNQDTCINQKPRVVEGQSVKKGKILADGPSTDHGELALGKNLLVAFMTWEGYNFEDAIILSERLVRDDVLTSIHIHEHEIDARDTKLGAEEITRDIPNLSDDILADLDERGIIRVGAEVNPGDVLVGKVTPKGETELTPEERLLLSLIHI
;
A
#
# COMPACT_ATOMS: atom_id res chain seq x y z
N MET A 1 -5.31 -24.60 -0.16
CA MET A 1 -5.43 -25.69 0.82
C MET A 1 -6.43 -26.72 0.31
N THR A 2 -6.09 -28.00 0.35
CA THR A 2 -6.99 -29.07 -0.12
C THR A 2 -7.39 -29.93 1.06
N VAL A 3 -8.70 -30.18 1.20
CA VAL A 3 -9.25 -31.05 2.25
C VAL A 3 -9.97 -32.23 1.58
N GLU A 4 -9.63 -33.44 2.02
CA GLU A 4 -10.24 -34.66 1.52
C GLU A 4 -11.35 -35.12 2.48
N TYR A 5 -12.57 -35.11 1.98
CA TYR A 5 -13.76 -35.51 2.73
C TYR A 5 -14.19 -36.94 2.36
N LYS A 6 -14.61 -37.71 3.35
CA LYS A 6 -15.08 -39.09 3.12
C LYS A 6 -16.22 -39.22 2.12
N LYS A 7 -17.13 -38.22 2.04
CA LYS A 7 -18.31 -38.24 1.16
C LYS A 7 -18.19 -37.33 -0.06
N LEU A 8 -17.47 -36.21 0.04
CA LEU A 8 -17.39 -35.18 -0.99
C LEU A 8 -16.10 -35.27 -1.82
N GLY A 9 -15.16 -36.15 -1.45
CA GLY A 9 -13.86 -36.21 -2.08
C GLY A 9 -12.99 -34.98 -1.73
N LYS A 10 -12.13 -34.59 -2.67
CA LYS A 10 -11.19 -33.50 -2.46
C LYS A 10 -11.85 -32.14 -2.77
N VAL A 11 -11.82 -31.24 -1.78
CA VAL A 11 -12.30 -29.87 -1.93
C VAL A 11 -11.12 -28.93 -1.75
N VAL A 12 -10.96 -27.97 -2.68
CA VAL A 12 -9.89 -26.97 -2.67
C VAL A 12 -10.42 -25.67 -2.09
N TYR A 13 -9.80 -25.20 -1.03
CA TYR A 13 -10.03 -23.87 -0.43
C TYR A 13 -8.88 -22.94 -0.81
N ARG A 14 -9.18 -21.89 -1.58
CA ARG A 14 -8.22 -20.84 -1.90
C ARG A 14 -8.10 -19.92 -0.68
N LEU A 15 -6.90 -19.71 -0.19
CA LEU A 15 -6.61 -18.72 0.85
C LEU A 15 -6.17 -17.42 0.20
N LEU A 16 -6.75 -16.32 0.65
CA LEU A 16 -6.39 -14.99 0.21
C LEU A 16 -5.08 -14.57 0.91
N LYS A 17 -4.13 -14.07 0.13
CA LYS A 17 -2.80 -13.71 0.61
C LYS A 17 -2.47 -12.29 0.18
N PHE A 18 -2.28 -11.39 1.16
CA PHE A 18 -1.87 -10.00 0.93
C PHE A 18 -2.75 -9.27 -0.09
N GLU A 19 -4.06 -9.48 -0.02
CA GLU A 19 -5.03 -8.78 -0.84
C GLU A 19 -5.55 -7.53 -0.11
N ARG A 20 -5.84 -6.48 -0.87
CA ARG A 20 -6.40 -5.24 -0.34
C ARG A 20 -7.88 -5.43 0.01
N SER A 21 -8.28 -4.98 1.20
CA SER A 21 -9.70 -4.86 1.57
C SER A 21 -10.27 -3.51 1.11
N ASN A 22 -11.59 -3.34 1.20
CA ASN A 22 -12.25 -2.07 0.86
C ASN A 22 -11.80 -0.89 1.74
N GLN A 23 -11.23 -1.15 2.92
CA GLN A 23 -10.71 -0.15 3.85
C GLN A 23 -9.19 -0.05 3.83
N ASP A 24 -8.54 -0.49 2.75
CA ASP A 24 -7.08 -0.50 2.57
C ASP A 24 -6.30 -1.35 3.59
N THR A 25 -6.99 -2.21 4.33
CA THR A 25 -6.34 -3.18 5.21
C THR A 25 -5.88 -4.41 4.44
N CYS A 26 -4.92 -5.13 4.99
CA CYS A 26 -4.36 -6.34 4.38
C CYS A 26 -5.16 -7.58 4.75
N ILE A 27 -5.72 -8.27 3.76
CA ILE A 27 -6.32 -9.58 3.92
C ILE A 27 -5.23 -10.63 3.71
N ASN A 28 -4.87 -11.35 4.76
CA ASN A 28 -3.87 -12.41 4.70
C ASN A 28 -4.34 -13.60 5.55
N GLN A 29 -4.93 -14.60 4.89
CA GLN A 29 -5.43 -15.79 5.56
C GLN A 29 -4.30 -16.75 5.86
N LYS A 30 -4.22 -17.18 7.11
CA LYS A 30 -3.17 -18.09 7.62
C LYS A 30 -3.76 -19.47 7.91
N PRO A 31 -3.23 -20.57 7.34
CA PRO A 31 -3.70 -21.92 7.69
C PRO A 31 -3.35 -22.23 9.16
N ARG A 32 -4.29 -22.90 9.84
CA ARG A 32 -4.14 -23.38 11.23
C ARG A 32 -4.08 -24.90 11.32
N VAL A 33 -4.01 -25.54 10.19
CA VAL A 33 -3.89 -26.99 10.06
C VAL A 33 -2.59 -27.33 9.32
N VAL A 34 -2.04 -28.48 9.65
CA VAL A 34 -0.82 -29.01 9.04
C VAL A 34 -1.20 -30.05 8.00
N GLU A 35 -0.38 -30.24 6.99
CA GLU A 35 -0.55 -31.28 5.97
C GLU A 35 -0.62 -32.68 6.63
N GLY A 36 -1.57 -33.51 6.17
CA GLY A 36 -1.83 -34.85 6.74
C GLY A 36 -2.66 -34.82 8.02
N GLN A 37 -3.02 -33.66 8.58
CA GLN A 37 -3.83 -33.56 9.78
C GLN A 37 -5.28 -33.99 9.55
N SER A 38 -5.82 -34.86 10.42
CA SER A 38 -7.24 -35.15 10.44
C SER A 38 -8.04 -34.02 11.04
N VAL A 39 -9.10 -33.59 10.34
CA VAL A 39 -9.98 -32.49 10.73
C VAL A 39 -11.41 -32.97 10.97
N LYS A 40 -12.05 -32.45 12.01
CA LYS A 40 -13.45 -32.74 12.35
C LYS A 40 -14.34 -31.57 11.98
N LYS A 41 -15.65 -31.80 11.88
CA LYS A 41 -16.65 -30.74 11.72
C LYS A 41 -16.49 -29.67 12.83
N GLY A 42 -16.47 -28.40 12.45
CA GLY A 42 -16.28 -27.28 13.37
C GLY A 42 -14.81 -26.92 13.64
N LYS A 43 -13.83 -27.69 13.14
CA LYS A 43 -12.42 -27.33 13.22
C LYS A 43 -12.11 -26.14 12.32
N ILE A 44 -11.48 -25.13 12.89
CA ILE A 44 -10.99 -23.97 12.14
C ILE A 44 -9.83 -24.40 11.27
N LEU A 45 -9.92 -24.11 9.97
CA LEU A 45 -8.91 -24.48 8.99
C LEU A 45 -7.91 -23.36 8.72
N ALA A 46 -8.36 -22.11 8.76
CA ALA A 46 -7.54 -20.93 8.55
C ALA A 46 -8.11 -19.74 9.34
N ASP A 47 -7.23 -18.84 9.74
CA ASP A 47 -7.60 -17.55 10.31
C ASP A 47 -7.66 -16.48 9.21
N GLY A 48 -8.60 -15.57 9.35
CA GLY A 48 -8.75 -14.39 8.50
C GLY A 48 -8.10 -13.13 9.11
N PRO A 49 -8.47 -11.96 8.59
CA PRO A 49 -8.04 -10.69 9.16
C PRO A 49 -8.47 -10.55 10.63
N SER A 50 -7.60 -9.96 11.46
CA SER A 50 -7.87 -9.70 12.87
C SER A 50 -8.37 -10.92 13.66
N THR A 51 -7.96 -12.11 13.28
CA THR A 51 -8.28 -13.36 13.99
C THR A 51 -7.02 -14.12 14.37
N ASP A 52 -7.06 -14.78 15.53
CA ASP A 52 -6.01 -15.67 16.00
C ASP A 52 -6.63 -16.90 16.65
N HIS A 53 -6.26 -18.08 16.17
CA HIS A 53 -6.84 -19.36 16.58
C HIS A 53 -8.39 -19.41 16.52
N GLY A 54 -8.96 -18.68 15.56
CA GLY A 54 -10.40 -18.57 15.36
C GLY A 54 -11.13 -17.62 16.28
N GLU A 55 -10.43 -16.88 17.11
CA GLU A 55 -10.97 -15.85 17.97
C GLU A 55 -10.63 -14.46 17.43
N LEU A 56 -11.48 -13.49 17.74
CA LEU A 56 -11.26 -12.10 17.35
C LEU A 56 -10.04 -11.54 18.07
N ALA A 57 -9.08 -11.00 17.33
CA ALA A 57 -7.83 -10.44 17.82
C ALA A 57 -7.57 -9.07 17.16
N LEU A 58 -8.28 -8.03 17.63
CA LEU A 58 -8.21 -6.67 17.07
C LEU A 58 -6.97 -5.90 17.52
N GLY A 59 -6.26 -6.39 18.52
CA GLY A 59 -5.08 -5.73 19.07
C GLY A 59 -4.35 -6.65 20.04
N LYS A 60 -3.58 -6.05 20.94
CA LYS A 60 -2.77 -6.75 21.92
C LYS A 60 -2.97 -6.13 23.29
N ASN A 61 -3.14 -6.96 24.32
CA ASN A 61 -3.10 -6.48 25.70
C ASN A 61 -1.68 -6.10 26.09
N LEU A 62 -1.50 -4.87 26.56
CA LEU A 62 -0.23 -4.32 26.97
C LEU A 62 -0.23 -4.07 28.47
N LEU A 63 0.93 -4.26 29.10
CA LEU A 63 1.13 -3.78 30.48
C LEU A 63 1.38 -2.27 30.43
N VAL A 64 0.55 -1.51 31.14
CA VAL A 64 0.60 -0.05 31.18
C VAL A 64 0.89 0.42 32.62
N ALA A 65 1.77 1.40 32.77
CA ALA A 65 1.99 2.12 34.01
C ALA A 65 1.51 3.57 33.89
N PHE A 66 0.68 4.00 34.83
CA PHE A 66 0.23 5.39 34.92
C PHE A 66 1.13 6.15 35.90
N MET A 67 2.12 6.83 35.40
CA MET A 67 3.08 7.58 36.19
C MET A 67 3.75 8.67 35.36
N THR A 68 4.34 9.66 36.01
CA THR A 68 5.22 10.62 35.36
C THR A 68 6.59 9.96 35.08
N TRP A 69 7.18 10.22 33.91
CA TRP A 69 8.50 9.71 33.55
C TRP A 69 9.38 10.82 32.99
N GLU A 70 10.12 11.48 33.88
CA GLU A 70 11.09 12.53 33.55
C GLU A 70 10.58 13.63 32.57
N GLY A 71 9.26 13.87 32.56
CA GLY A 71 8.61 14.82 31.66
C GLY A 71 8.40 14.35 30.22
N TYR A 72 8.91 13.18 29.83
CA TYR A 72 8.77 12.67 28.45
C TYR A 72 7.35 12.24 28.08
N ASN A 73 6.48 12.07 29.05
CA ASN A 73 5.06 11.78 28.88
C ASN A 73 4.15 12.95 29.29
N PHE A 74 4.64 14.20 29.09
CA PHE A 74 3.87 15.41 29.35
C PHE A 74 2.72 15.55 28.35
N GLU A 75 1.55 15.98 28.81
CA GLU A 75 0.30 16.10 28.03
C GLU A 75 -0.09 14.77 27.35
N ASP A 76 -0.17 14.75 26.01
CA ASP A 76 -0.60 13.60 25.20
C ASP A 76 0.54 12.64 24.85
N ALA A 77 1.76 12.91 25.31
CA ALA A 77 2.91 12.08 25.02
C ALA A 77 2.85 10.74 25.77
N ILE A 78 3.20 9.65 25.08
CA ILE A 78 3.23 8.29 25.62
C ILE A 78 4.61 7.71 25.40
N ILE A 79 5.20 7.10 26.42
CA ILE A 79 6.45 6.36 26.32
C ILE A 79 6.12 4.91 25.99
N LEU A 80 6.71 4.39 24.93
CA LEU A 80 6.55 3.01 24.52
C LEU A 80 7.84 2.22 24.72
N SER A 81 7.70 0.95 25.07
CA SER A 81 8.85 0.03 25.06
C SER A 81 9.30 -0.24 23.63
N GLU A 82 10.60 -0.20 23.38
CA GLU A 82 11.21 -0.55 22.10
C GLU A 82 10.81 -1.96 21.62
N ARG A 83 10.50 -2.85 22.54
CA ARG A 83 10.01 -4.20 22.23
C ARG A 83 8.76 -4.20 21.33
N LEU A 84 7.86 -3.22 21.49
CA LEU A 84 6.64 -3.11 20.69
C LEU A 84 6.95 -2.89 19.20
N VAL A 85 8.02 -2.14 18.93
CA VAL A 85 8.50 -1.88 17.55
C VAL A 85 9.31 -3.07 17.04
N ARG A 86 10.27 -3.54 17.83
CA ARG A 86 11.16 -4.64 17.43
C ARG A 86 10.43 -5.94 17.15
N ASP A 87 9.41 -6.26 17.96
CA ASP A 87 8.65 -7.51 17.85
C ASP A 87 7.34 -7.33 17.02
N ASP A 88 7.17 -6.20 16.33
CA ASP A 88 6.00 -5.87 15.49
C ASP A 88 4.65 -6.09 16.18
N VAL A 89 4.56 -5.78 17.49
CA VAL A 89 3.40 -6.13 18.31
C VAL A 89 2.14 -5.37 17.89
N LEU A 90 2.29 -4.11 17.47
CA LEU A 90 1.20 -3.22 17.03
C LEU A 90 1.31 -2.83 15.55
N THR A 91 2.15 -3.51 14.79
CA THR A 91 2.39 -3.21 13.37
C THR A 91 1.21 -3.66 12.53
N SER A 92 0.75 -2.80 11.65
CA SER A 92 -0.30 -3.08 10.67
C SER A 92 0.21 -2.86 9.25
N ILE A 93 -0.36 -3.60 8.31
CA ILE A 93 -0.07 -3.47 6.88
C ILE A 93 -1.29 -2.84 6.22
N HIS A 94 -1.07 -1.75 5.49
CA HIS A 94 -2.09 -1.09 4.68
C HIS A 94 -1.68 -1.17 3.22
N ILE A 95 -2.65 -1.48 2.35
CA ILE A 95 -2.43 -1.61 0.91
C ILE A 95 -3.25 -0.51 0.23
N HIS A 96 -2.57 0.47 -0.36
CA HIS A 96 -3.19 1.51 -1.15
C HIS A 96 -3.11 1.16 -2.63
N GLU A 97 -4.17 1.40 -3.35
CA GLU A 97 -4.26 1.22 -4.79
C GLU A 97 -4.42 2.59 -5.44
N HIS A 98 -3.55 2.88 -6.39
CA HIS A 98 -3.59 4.10 -7.18
C HIS A 98 -3.87 3.71 -8.62
N GLU A 99 -4.94 4.26 -9.19
CA GLU A 99 -5.35 4.01 -10.57
C GLU A 99 -5.19 5.28 -11.39
N ILE A 100 -4.64 5.15 -12.58
CA ILE A 100 -4.48 6.25 -13.51
C ILE A 100 -4.83 5.78 -14.93
N ASP A 101 -5.64 6.58 -15.63
CA ASP A 101 -6.03 6.33 -17.01
C ASP A 101 -5.34 7.30 -17.95
N ALA A 102 -4.97 6.82 -19.13
CA ALA A 102 -4.61 7.66 -20.26
C ALA A 102 -5.82 7.78 -21.19
N ARG A 103 -6.25 9.00 -21.46
CA ARG A 103 -7.45 9.30 -22.24
C ARG A 103 -7.12 10.05 -23.52
N ASP A 104 -7.94 9.89 -24.54
CA ASP A 104 -7.89 10.73 -25.72
C ASP A 104 -8.48 12.11 -25.41
N THR A 105 -7.70 13.15 -25.65
CA THR A 105 -8.15 14.54 -25.53
C THR A 105 -8.28 15.20 -26.90
N LYS A 106 -8.98 16.32 -26.97
CA LYS A 106 -9.10 17.11 -28.23
C LYS A 106 -7.75 17.58 -28.78
N LEU A 107 -6.74 17.64 -27.95
CA LEU A 107 -5.39 18.12 -28.27
C LEU A 107 -4.42 16.97 -28.57
N GLY A 108 -4.85 15.73 -28.42
CA GLY A 108 -4.08 14.52 -28.61
C GLY A 108 -4.33 13.50 -27.50
N ALA A 109 -3.79 12.30 -27.68
CA ALA A 109 -3.85 11.25 -26.67
C ALA A 109 -2.91 11.54 -25.50
N GLU A 110 -3.37 11.28 -24.29
CA GLU A 110 -2.49 11.22 -23.11
C GLU A 110 -1.64 9.96 -23.20
N GLU A 111 -0.42 10.02 -22.71
CA GLU A 111 0.52 8.90 -22.78
C GLU A 111 1.13 8.63 -21.39
N ILE A 112 1.22 7.36 -21.04
CA ILE A 112 1.97 6.92 -19.85
C ILE A 112 3.38 6.61 -20.32
N THR A 113 4.34 7.37 -19.80
CA THR A 113 5.74 7.29 -20.22
C THR A 113 6.68 7.68 -19.09
N ARG A 114 7.90 7.16 -19.14
CA ARG A 114 8.98 7.61 -18.28
C ARG A 114 9.56 8.97 -18.68
N ASP A 115 9.45 9.32 -19.95
CA ASP A 115 9.97 10.57 -20.50
C ASP A 115 9.05 11.75 -20.11
N ILE A 116 9.33 12.34 -18.95
CA ILE A 116 8.56 13.46 -18.40
C ILE A 116 9.43 14.71 -18.47
N PRO A 117 9.00 15.77 -19.21
CA PRO A 117 9.76 17.00 -19.26
C PRO A 117 9.83 17.68 -17.88
N ASN A 118 10.96 18.30 -17.60
CA ASN A 118 11.23 19.08 -16.37
C ASN A 118 11.38 18.26 -15.08
N LEU A 119 11.54 16.95 -15.15
CA LEU A 119 11.94 16.12 -14.02
C LEU A 119 13.33 15.54 -14.26
N SER A 120 14.12 15.43 -13.19
CA SER A 120 15.45 14.82 -13.25
C SER A 120 15.36 13.30 -13.31
N ASP A 121 16.36 12.65 -13.90
CA ASP A 121 16.46 11.19 -13.98
C ASP A 121 16.47 10.52 -12.60
N ASP A 122 16.98 11.21 -11.57
CA ASP A 122 17.01 10.71 -10.20
C ASP A 122 15.58 10.52 -9.62
N ILE A 123 14.67 11.46 -9.93
CA ILE A 123 13.26 11.38 -9.50
C ILE A 123 12.52 10.25 -10.22
N LEU A 124 12.93 9.97 -11.46
CA LEU A 124 12.33 8.95 -12.32
C LEU A 124 13.07 7.60 -12.24
N ALA A 125 14.05 7.46 -11.35
CA ALA A 125 14.93 6.29 -11.27
C ALA A 125 14.16 4.98 -11.03
N ASP A 126 13.08 5.05 -10.26
CA ASP A 126 12.25 3.89 -9.92
C ASP A 126 11.13 3.58 -10.91
N LEU A 127 10.97 4.36 -11.98
CA LEU A 127 10.04 4.06 -13.05
C LEU A 127 10.66 3.07 -14.06
N ASP A 128 9.84 2.13 -14.52
CA ASP A 128 10.18 1.22 -15.61
C ASP A 128 10.12 1.93 -16.97
N GLU A 129 10.45 1.21 -18.06
CA GLU A 129 10.42 1.75 -19.43
C GLU A 129 9.01 2.20 -19.86
N ARG A 130 7.97 1.68 -19.23
CA ARG A 130 6.57 2.04 -19.48
C ARG A 130 6.10 3.26 -18.65
N GLY A 131 6.97 3.81 -17.81
CA GLY A 131 6.63 4.92 -16.93
C GLY A 131 5.84 4.53 -15.69
N ILE A 132 5.90 3.28 -15.28
CA ILE A 132 5.24 2.76 -14.06
C ILE A 132 6.33 2.37 -13.08
N ILE A 133 6.09 2.62 -11.79
CA ILE A 133 7.04 2.26 -10.74
C ILE A 133 7.32 0.75 -10.73
N ARG A 134 8.58 0.38 -10.59
CA ARG A 134 9.02 -1.02 -10.55
C ARG A 134 8.57 -1.71 -9.27
N VAL A 135 8.27 -3.01 -9.37
CA VAL A 135 7.95 -3.85 -8.20
C VAL A 135 9.16 -3.93 -7.28
N GLY A 136 8.95 -3.69 -5.98
CA GLY A 136 9.99 -3.72 -4.96
C GLY A 136 10.67 -2.36 -4.71
N ALA A 137 10.26 -1.28 -5.38
CA ALA A 137 10.73 0.05 -5.07
C ALA A 137 10.22 0.49 -3.69
N GLU A 138 11.07 1.16 -2.92
CA GLU A 138 10.67 1.86 -1.72
C GLU A 138 10.08 3.21 -2.11
N VAL A 139 8.91 3.55 -1.54
CA VAL A 139 8.15 4.74 -1.90
C VAL A 139 8.02 5.68 -0.71
N ASN A 140 8.41 6.92 -0.90
CA ASN A 140 8.27 7.98 0.08
C ASN A 140 7.23 9.02 -0.36
N PRO A 141 6.69 9.83 0.57
CA PRO A 141 5.81 10.92 0.20
C PRO A 141 6.48 11.89 -0.77
N GLY A 142 5.84 12.09 -1.93
CA GLY A 142 6.37 12.94 -3.00
C GLY A 142 7.01 12.19 -4.17
N ASP A 143 7.23 10.88 -4.05
CA ASP A 143 7.80 10.08 -5.12
C ASP A 143 6.79 9.88 -6.27
N VAL A 144 7.31 9.78 -7.49
CA VAL A 144 6.52 9.58 -8.70
C VAL A 144 6.20 8.09 -8.86
N LEU A 145 4.92 7.75 -8.88
CA LEU A 145 4.48 6.36 -9.08
C LEU A 145 4.26 6.02 -10.55
N VAL A 146 3.76 6.98 -11.32
CA VAL A 146 3.48 6.82 -12.76
C VAL A 146 3.78 8.13 -13.46
N GLY A 147 4.48 8.04 -14.59
CA GLY A 147 4.70 9.16 -15.48
C GLY A 147 3.56 9.27 -16.50
N LYS A 148 2.85 10.40 -16.53
CA LYS A 148 1.80 10.68 -17.49
C LYS A 148 2.02 12.04 -18.15
N VAL A 149 2.01 12.06 -19.47
CA VAL A 149 2.09 13.28 -20.25
C VAL A 149 0.73 13.56 -20.89
N THR A 150 0.25 14.77 -20.70
CA THR A 150 -1.00 15.25 -21.31
C THR A 150 -0.64 16.32 -22.33
N PRO A 151 -1.02 16.19 -23.61
CA PRO A 151 -0.81 17.27 -24.58
C PRO A 151 -1.58 18.51 -24.14
N LYS A 152 -0.84 19.58 -23.84
CA LYS A 152 -1.45 20.89 -23.64
C LYS A 152 -1.41 21.60 -24.99
N GLY A 153 -2.57 22.12 -25.45
CA GLY A 153 -2.55 23.08 -26.54
C GLY A 153 -1.68 24.26 -26.13
N GLU A 154 -1.01 24.85 -27.11
CA GLU A 154 -0.39 26.14 -26.89
C GLU A 154 -1.47 27.03 -26.27
N THR A 155 -1.40 27.31 -24.99
CA THR A 155 -2.07 28.46 -24.45
C THR A 155 -1.43 29.61 -25.20
N GLU A 156 -2.19 30.26 -26.10
CA GLU A 156 -1.77 31.53 -26.66
C GLU A 156 -1.44 32.41 -25.47
N LEU A 157 -0.16 32.53 -25.18
CA LEU A 157 0.33 33.47 -24.18
C LEU A 157 -0.23 34.84 -24.55
N THR A 158 -0.94 35.47 -23.65
CA THR A 158 -1.36 36.83 -23.85
C THR A 158 -0.14 37.70 -24.21
N PRO A 159 -0.29 38.78 -24.97
CA PRO A 159 0.83 39.66 -25.29
C PRO A 159 1.63 40.08 -24.04
N GLU A 160 0.95 40.28 -22.92
CA GLU A 160 1.56 40.60 -21.63
C GLU A 160 2.43 39.49 -21.07
N GLU A 161 1.97 38.24 -21.14
CA GLU A 161 2.74 37.06 -20.70
C GLU A 161 3.96 36.78 -21.59
N ARG A 162 3.87 37.03 -22.91
CA ARG A 162 5.03 36.97 -23.82
C ARG A 162 6.06 38.03 -23.46
N LEU A 163 5.61 39.23 -23.09
CA LEU A 163 6.50 40.32 -22.67
C LEU A 163 7.21 39.98 -21.36
N LEU A 164 6.51 39.39 -20.40
CA LEU A 164 7.04 38.99 -19.11
C LEU A 164 8.10 37.90 -19.26
N LEU A 165 7.86 36.88 -20.10
CA LEU A 165 8.83 35.84 -20.40
C LEU A 165 10.07 36.36 -21.12
N SER A 166 9.92 37.36 -21.99
CA SER A 166 11.07 38.00 -22.68
C SER A 166 11.94 38.81 -21.73
N LEU A 167 11.36 39.34 -20.63
CA LEU A 167 12.09 40.10 -19.60
C LEU A 167 12.81 39.24 -18.59
N ILE A 168 12.41 37.96 -18.43
CA ILE A 168 13.06 37.00 -17.50
C ILE A 168 14.31 36.35 -18.14
N HIS A 169 14.47 36.46 -19.45
CA HIS A 169 15.61 35.90 -20.21
C HIS A 169 16.71 36.91 -20.55
N ILE A 170 16.82 38.05 -19.83
CA ILE A 170 17.96 38.95 -19.94
C ILE A 170 18.88 38.80 -18.75
#